data_fbadcd1c8595375291873cfcbdc4e0eb
#
_entry.id   fbadcd1c8595375291873cfcbdc4e0eb
#
_cell.length_a   1.000
_cell.length_b   1.000
_cell.length_c   1.000
_cell.angle_alpha   90.00
_cell.angle_beta   90.00
_cell.angle_gamma   90.00
#
_symmetry.space_group_name_H-M   'P 1'
#
loop_
_entity.id
_entity.type
_entity.pdbx_description
1 polymer ?
#
loop_
_entity_poly.entity_id
_entity_poly.type
_entity_poly.pdbx_seq_one_letter_code
_entity_poly.pdbx_strand_id
1 'polypeptide(L)'
;PSAGRSAALAGSHPQWPEGLPGFQAEMEAWYEDCEAVSFRLLEGIALNLGLPAGGLEKAFRPDGTSFLRLNYYPRCARPAPADMPAGGDAGELGIHHHTDAGALTILLQDAQPGLQVLHEGRWQLVEPMPGALTVNVGDVVQVWSNDRYRAPLHRVLASAESSRYSAAFFFNPSYATDYAPIGSCLDPGEPIRYRPINWGQFRSGRAAGDYADYGEEIQIEHFRVQ
;
A
#
# COMPACT_ATOMS: atom_id res chain seq x y z
N PRO A 1 -20.13 -19.65 11.89
CA PRO A 1 -19.74 -19.86 10.50
C PRO A 1 -18.83 -18.70 10.11
N SER A 2 -17.55 -18.96 10.04
CA SER A 2 -16.51 -18.01 9.66
C SER A 2 -16.75 -17.58 8.22
N ALA A 3 -17.05 -16.31 8.02
CA ALA A 3 -17.12 -15.68 6.70
C ALA A 3 -15.79 -15.89 5.98
N GLY A 4 -15.86 -16.39 4.76
CA GLY A 4 -14.75 -16.92 4.00
C GLY A 4 -13.56 -15.97 3.89
N ARG A 5 -12.44 -16.42 4.40
CA ARG A 5 -11.13 -16.01 3.91
C ARG A 5 -11.11 -16.29 2.39
N SER A 6 -10.84 -15.28 1.60
CA SER A 6 -10.65 -15.49 0.16
C SER A 6 -9.61 -16.58 -0.03
N ALA A 7 -9.96 -17.64 -0.74
CA ALA A 7 -9.12 -18.84 -0.91
C ALA A 7 -7.74 -18.51 -1.56
N ALA A 8 -7.62 -17.39 -2.25
CA ALA A 8 -6.37 -16.92 -2.87
C ALA A 8 -5.37 -16.30 -1.86
N LEU A 9 -5.85 -15.88 -0.68
CA LEU A 9 -5.01 -15.26 0.36
C LEU A 9 -4.97 -16.09 1.65
N ALA A 10 -5.88 -17.06 1.80
CA ALA A 10 -5.95 -17.96 2.94
C ALA A 10 -5.09 -19.19 2.70
N GLY A 11 -3.86 -19.20 3.19
CA GLY A 11 -3.09 -20.43 3.28
C GLY A 11 -1.63 -20.40 2.88
N SER A 12 -1.09 -19.29 2.41
CA SER A 12 0.37 -19.18 2.27
C SER A 12 0.97 -18.84 3.64
N HIS A 13 1.41 -19.84 4.37
CA HIS A 13 2.33 -19.61 5.47
C HIS A 13 3.65 -19.06 4.90
N PRO A 14 4.30 -18.09 5.55
CA PRO A 14 5.62 -17.66 5.17
C PRO A 14 6.56 -18.86 5.04
N GLN A 15 7.28 -18.94 3.92
CA GLN A 15 8.31 -19.94 3.74
C GLN A 15 9.64 -19.33 4.15
N TRP A 16 10.16 -19.75 5.28
CA TRP A 16 11.41 -19.25 5.80
C TRP A 16 12.60 -19.96 5.14
N PRO A 17 13.64 -19.21 4.72
CA PRO A 17 14.80 -19.82 4.06
C PRO A 17 15.56 -20.71 5.04
N GLU A 18 15.83 -21.95 4.62
CA GLU A 18 16.71 -22.85 5.36
C GLU A 18 18.15 -22.30 5.33
N GLY A 19 18.86 -22.44 6.44
CA GLY A 19 20.28 -22.03 6.53
C GLY A 19 20.52 -20.54 6.80
N LEU A 20 19.47 -19.75 7.09
CA LEU A 20 19.60 -18.37 7.58
C LEU A 20 19.07 -18.28 9.04
N PRO A 21 19.85 -18.72 10.04
CA PRO A 21 19.43 -18.69 11.44
C PRO A 21 19.19 -17.23 11.86
N GLY A 22 18.04 -16.99 12.53
CA GLY A 22 17.65 -15.65 12.97
C GLY A 22 16.83 -14.84 11.96
N PHE A 23 16.82 -15.18 10.66
CA PHE A 23 16.09 -14.41 9.64
C PHE A 23 14.60 -14.29 9.95
N GLN A 24 13.96 -15.38 10.35
CA GLN A 24 12.55 -15.36 10.75
C GLN A 24 12.31 -14.40 11.91
N ALA A 25 13.09 -14.52 12.99
CA ALA A 25 12.93 -13.68 14.18
C ALA A 25 13.12 -12.18 13.86
N GLU A 26 14.09 -11.84 13.00
CA GLU A 26 14.31 -10.46 12.57
C GLU A 26 13.13 -9.93 11.75
N MET A 27 12.56 -10.74 10.86
CA MET A 27 11.42 -10.32 10.04
C MET A 27 10.13 -10.20 10.86
N GLU A 28 9.93 -11.08 11.85
CA GLU A 28 8.80 -11.00 12.78
C GLU A 28 8.92 -9.75 13.67
N ALA A 29 10.09 -9.48 14.23
CA ALA A 29 10.34 -8.26 15.02
C ALA A 29 10.14 -6.99 14.17
N TRP A 30 10.65 -6.99 12.94
CA TRP A 30 10.45 -5.87 12.00
C TRP A 30 8.97 -5.65 11.66
N TYR A 31 8.20 -6.72 11.51
CA TYR A 31 6.76 -6.65 11.30
C TYR A 31 6.06 -5.97 12.50
N GLU A 32 6.38 -6.40 13.74
CA GLU A 32 5.82 -5.83 14.97
C GLU A 32 6.15 -4.34 15.11
N ASP A 33 7.40 -3.95 14.83
CA ASP A 33 7.82 -2.55 14.86
C ASP A 33 7.06 -1.70 13.83
N CYS A 34 6.91 -2.20 12.59
CA CYS A 34 6.14 -1.53 11.55
C CYS A 34 4.66 -1.40 11.93
N GLU A 35 4.08 -2.43 12.54
CA GLU A 35 2.69 -2.40 13.01
C GLU A 35 2.52 -1.34 14.10
N ALA A 36 3.42 -1.31 15.08
CA ALA A 36 3.39 -0.32 16.17
C ALA A 36 3.49 1.12 15.64
N VAL A 37 4.42 1.38 14.70
CA VAL A 37 4.54 2.68 14.04
C VAL A 37 3.27 3.02 13.25
N SER A 38 2.68 2.05 12.55
CA SER A 38 1.45 2.25 11.78
C SER A 38 0.28 2.68 12.67
N PHE A 39 0.11 2.08 13.85
CA PHE A 39 -0.92 2.50 14.79
C PHE A 39 -0.68 3.93 15.30
N ARG A 40 0.57 4.35 15.55
CA ARG A 40 0.88 5.74 15.92
C ARG A 40 0.56 6.74 14.83
N LEU A 41 0.85 6.39 13.57
CA LEU A 41 0.48 7.22 12.42
C LEU A 41 -1.04 7.28 12.24
N LEU A 42 -1.73 6.14 12.45
CA LEU A 42 -3.18 6.05 12.38
C LEU A 42 -3.87 6.94 13.43
N GLU A 43 -3.31 7.03 14.66
CA GLU A 43 -3.78 7.96 15.69
C GLU A 43 -3.71 9.42 15.20
N GLY A 44 -2.60 9.82 14.59
CA GLY A 44 -2.43 11.15 14.01
C GLY A 44 -3.42 11.43 12.88
N ILE A 45 -3.66 10.45 12.01
CA ILE A 45 -4.65 10.54 10.94
C ILE A 45 -6.06 10.67 11.53
N ALA A 46 -6.42 9.85 12.54
CA ALA A 46 -7.72 9.92 13.21
C ALA A 46 -7.99 11.32 13.76
N LEU A 47 -7.02 11.91 14.48
CA LEU A 47 -7.13 13.26 15.02
C LEU A 47 -7.32 14.31 13.92
N ASN A 48 -6.59 14.22 12.82
CA ASN A 48 -6.74 15.11 11.66
C ASN A 48 -8.09 14.98 10.96
N LEU A 49 -8.73 13.81 11.07
CA LEU A 49 -10.08 13.56 10.55
C LEU A 49 -11.20 13.89 11.55
N GLY A 50 -10.86 14.52 12.69
CA GLY A 50 -11.81 14.91 13.72
C GLY A 50 -12.33 13.75 14.58
N LEU A 51 -11.60 12.65 14.63
CA LEU A 51 -11.90 11.49 15.48
C LEU A 51 -11.02 11.47 16.74
N PRO A 52 -11.42 10.74 17.79
CA PRO A 52 -10.49 10.39 18.88
C PRO A 52 -9.26 9.61 18.34
N ALA A 53 -8.11 9.67 19.01
CA ALA A 53 -6.88 9.00 18.58
C ALA A 53 -7.08 7.52 18.22
N GLY A 54 -7.81 6.73 19.03
CA GLY A 54 -8.14 5.32 18.74
C GLY A 54 -9.33 5.10 17.80
N GLY A 55 -9.88 6.16 17.21
CA GLY A 55 -11.15 6.11 16.46
C GLY A 55 -11.16 5.16 15.25
N LEU A 56 -9.99 4.89 14.67
CA LEU A 56 -9.83 4.02 13.51
C LEU A 56 -9.30 2.62 13.86
N GLU A 57 -8.84 2.40 15.09
CA GLU A 57 -8.17 1.17 15.51
C GLU A 57 -9.03 -0.09 15.33
N LYS A 58 -10.34 0.03 15.56
CA LYS A 58 -11.31 -1.07 15.41
C LYS A 58 -11.35 -1.68 13.99
N ALA A 59 -10.92 -0.93 12.99
CA ALA A 59 -10.85 -1.43 11.61
C ALA A 59 -9.70 -2.45 11.42
N PHE A 60 -8.70 -2.46 12.30
CA PHE A 60 -7.50 -3.29 12.19
C PHE A 60 -7.44 -4.41 13.23
N ARG A 61 -8.07 -4.25 14.38
CA ARG A 61 -8.00 -5.20 15.49
C ARG A 61 -9.32 -5.95 15.70
N PRO A 62 -9.24 -7.25 16.10
CA PRO A 62 -8.02 -8.04 16.29
C PRO A 62 -7.44 -8.63 15.00
N ASP A 63 -8.20 -8.65 13.89
CA ASP A 63 -7.93 -9.47 12.70
C ASP A 63 -7.47 -8.62 11.50
N GLY A 64 -6.49 -7.73 11.70
CA GLY A 64 -5.85 -6.98 10.61
C GLY A 64 -5.22 -7.92 9.57
N THR A 65 -5.18 -7.47 8.31
CA THR A 65 -4.66 -8.25 7.19
C THR A 65 -3.33 -7.69 6.67
N SER A 66 -2.58 -7.05 7.55
CA SER A 66 -1.27 -6.48 7.27
C SER A 66 -0.27 -7.57 6.85
N PHE A 67 0.69 -7.21 6.02
CA PHE A 67 1.75 -8.12 5.62
C PHE A 67 3.04 -7.37 5.26
N LEU A 68 4.17 -8.09 5.38
CA LEU A 68 5.49 -7.63 4.95
C LEU A 68 5.84 -8.32 3.62
N ARG A 69 6.34 -7.53 2.66
CA ARG A 69 6.84 -8.02 1.38
C ARG A 69 8.29 -7.60 1.18
N LEU A 70 9.16 -8.56 0.98
CA LEU A 70 10.55 -8.34 0.61
C LEU A 70 10.66 -8.35 -0.91
N ASN A 71 11.22 -7.30 -1.49
CA ASN A 71 11.37 -7.16 -2.92
C ASN A 71 12.86 -7.19 -3.31
N TYR A 72 13.15 -7.93 -4.35
CA TYR A 72 14.42 -7.92 -5.05
C TYR A 72 14.20 -7.52 -6.50
N TYR A 73 14.88 -6.47 -6.93
CA TYR A 73 14.86 -5.97 -8.29
C TYR A 73 16.23 -6.26 -8.91
N PRO A 74 16.36 -7.25 -9.79
CA PRO A 74 17.61 -7.55 -10.46
C PRO A 74 17.98 -6.43 -11.45
N ARG A 75 19.23 -6.42 -11.91
CA ARG A 75 19.62 -5.56 -13.02
C ARG A 75 18.79 -5.89 -14.25
N CYS A 76 18.39 -4.87 -14.97
CA CYS A 76 17.54 -4.94 -16.16
C CYS A 76 18.30 -4.46 -17.39
N ALA A 77 18.28 -5.23 -18.48
CA ALA A 77 18.99 -4.86 -19.69
C ALA A 77 18.37 -3.66 -20.44
N ARG A 78 17.06 -3.40 -20.23
CA ARG A 78 16.31 -2.35 -20.92
C ARG A 78 15.44 -1.58 -19.93
N PRO A 79 16.03 -0.85 -18.95
CA PRO A 79 15.23 -0.09 -18.00
C PRO A 79 14.44 1.01 -18.70
N ALA A 80 13.24 1.26 -18.20
CA ALA A 80 12.42 2.39 -18.66
C ALA A 80 13.09 3.73 -18.33
N PRO A 81 12.99 4.74 -19.20
CA PRO A 81 13.43 6.10 -18.90
C PRO A 81 12.74 6.66 -17.66
N ALA A 82 13.49 7.42 -16.84
CA ALA A 82 12.97 7.99 -15.59
C ALA A 82 11.83 8.98 -15.82
N ASP A 83 11.75 9.60 -16.98
CA ASP A 83 10.72 10.55 -17.40
C ASP A 83 9.59 9.92 -18.22
N MET A 84 9.62 8.59 -18.43
CA MET A 84 8.56 7.87 -19.15
C MET A 84 7.18 8.21 -18.55
N PRO A 85 6.21 8.68 -19.36
CA PRO A 85 4.87 9.00 -18.84
C PRO A 85 4.16 7.76 -18.29
N ALA A 86 3.14 7.97 -17.47
CA ALA A 86 2.26 6.91 -17.04
C ALA A 86 1.57 6.31 -18.29
N GLY A 87 1.60 4.97 -18.40
CA GLY A 87 1.10 4.26 -19.59
C GLY A 87 2.07 4.18 -20.76
N GLY A 88 3.29 4.73 -20.65
CA GLY A 88 4.36 4.48 -21.61
C GLY A 88 4.85 3.03 -21.56
N ASP A 89 5.39 2.53 -22.67
CA ASP A 89 5.88 1.16 -22.86
C ASP A 89 7.39 1.07 -23.18
N ALA A 90 8.10 2.19 -23.07
CA ALA A 90 9.52 2.30 -23.39
C ALA A 90 10.39 1.66 -22.29
N GLY A 91 10.67 0.37 -22.37
CA GLY A 91 11.53 -0.35 -21.45
C GLY A 91 10.79 -0.97 -20.26
N GLU A 92 11.54 -1.45 -19.28
CA GLU A 92 11.03 -2.25 -18.17
C GLU A 92 11.09 -1.47 -16.86
N LEU A 93 10.02 -1.58 -16.06
CA LEU A 93 9.94 -1.06 -14.70
C LEU A 93 10.16 -2.18 -13.68
N GLY A 94 10.67 -1.85 -12.51
CA GLY A 94 10.71 -2.77 -11.39
C GLY A 94 9.30 -3.08 -10.85
N ILE A 95 8.47 -2.05 -10.73
CA ILE A 95 7.02 -2.17 -10.46
C ILE A 95 6.30 -1.09 -11.29
N HIS A 96 5.23 -1.47 -11.97
CA HIS A 96 4.38 -0.54 -12.69
C HIS A 96 3.69 0.46 -11.77
N HIS A 97 3.21 1.56 -12.33
CA HIS A 97 2.54 2.60 -11.55
C HIS A 97 1.22 2.09 -10.96
N HIS A 98 1.02 2.36 -9.68
CA HIS A 98 -0.17 1.96 -8.91
C HIS A 98 -0.31 2.84 -7.67
N THR A 99 -1.47 2.74 -7.01
CA THR A 99 -1.68 3.18 -5.63
C THR A 99 -1.72 1.96 -4.72
N ASP A 100 -1.38 2.13 -3.44
CA ASP A 100 -1.51 1.07 -2.46
C ASP A 100 -2.97 0.95 -1.99
N ALA A 101 -3.49 -0.26 -2.03
CA ALA A 101 -4.89 -0.54 -1.69
C ALA A 101 -5.22 -0.35 -0.19
N GLY A 102 -4.22 -0.52 0.70
CA GLY A 102 -4.38 -0.51 2.16
C GLY A 102 -4.54 0.87 2.77
N ALA A 103 -4.28 0.98 4.07
CA ALA A 103 -4.33 2.26 4.77
C ALA A 103 -2.99 2.99 4.73
N LEU A 104 -1.90 2.31 5.05
CA LEU A 104 -0.54 2.86 5.05
C LEU A 104 0.43 1.84 4.47
N THR A 105 1.50 2.34 3.89
CA THR A 105 2.69 1.56 3.54
C THR A 105 3.90 2.16 4.24
N ILE A 106 4.68 1.31 4.92
CA ILE A 106 5.97 1.66 5.49
C ILE A 106 7.04 0.95 4.67
N LEU A 107 7.92 1.71 4.03
CA LEU A 107 8.93 1.20 3.12
C LEU A 107 10.33 1.46 3.65
N LEU A 108 11.09 0.39 3.85
CA LEU A 108 12.54 0.42 3.99
C LEU A 108 13.16 0.21 2.61
N GLN A 109 14.07 1.09 2.23
CA GLN A 109 14.82 1.03 0.98
C GLN A 109 16.30 0.80 1.27
N ASP A 110 16.98 0.06 0.38
CA ASP A 110 18.45 0.08 0.35
C ASP A 110 18.96 1.42 -0.22
N ALA A 111 20.27 1.54 -0.41
CA ALA A 111 20.88 2.78 -0.91
C ALA A 111 20.65 3.01 -2.42
N GLN A 112 20.02 2.06 -3.14
CA GLN A 112 19.78 2.21 -4.58
C GLN A 112 18.49 2.97 -4.83
N PRO A 113 18.52 4.13 -5.52
CA PRO A 113 17.32 4.86 -5.88
C PRO A 113 16.48 4.07 -6.89
N GLY A 114 15.18 4.33 -6.92
CA GLY A 114 14.28 3.68 -7.87
C GLY A 114 12.81 3.99 -7.64
N LEU A 115 12.39 4.32 -6.42
CA LEU A 115 11.02 4.72 -6.16
C LEU A 115 10.73 6.09 -6.75
N GLN A 116 9.68 6.20 -7.56
CA GLN A 116 9.16 7.46 -8.06
C GLN A 116 7.70 7.65 -7.65
N VAL A 117 7.33 8.88 -7.34
CA VAL A 117 5.97 9.32 -7.04
C VAL A 117 5.53 10.34 -8.08
N LEU A 118 4.30 10.22 -8.57
CA LEU A 118 3.71 11.20 -9.47
C LEU A 118 3.15 12.37 -8.67
N HIS A 119 3.74 13.56 -8.85
CA HIS A 119 3.30 14.79 -8.22
C HIS A 119 3.19 15.90 -9.27
N GLU A 120 2.04 16.56 -9.34
CA GLU A 120 1.76 17.63 -10.33
C GLU A 120 2.10 17.23 -11.76
N GLY A 121 1.76 15.99 -12.15
CA GLY A 121 1.99 15.47 -13.50
C GLY A 121 3.44 15.10 -13.82
N ARG A 122 4.35 15.12 -12.84
CA ARG A 122 5.76 14.77 -13.01
C ARG A 122 6.18 13.65 -12.07
N TRP A 123 6.96 12.71 -12.58
CA TRP A 123 7.60 11.70 -11.76
C TRP A 123 8.76 12.30 -10.98
N GLN A 124 8.69 12.20 -9.66
CA GLN A 124 9.72 12.65 -8.72
C GLN A 124 10.36 11.45 -8.06
N LEU A 125 11.69 11.39 -8.06
CA LEU A 125 12.44 10.35 -7.37
C LEU A 125 12.37 10.58 -5.85
N VAL A 126 12.08 9.50 -5.12
CA VAL A 126 12.18 9.47 -3.65
C VAL A 126 13.55 8.92 -3.29
N GLU A 127 14.47 9.82 -2.98
CA GLU A 127 15.84 9.44 -2.64
C GLU A 127 15.89 8.60 -1.35
N PRO A 128 16.60 7.46 -1.37
CA PRO A 128 16.83 6.70 -0.15
C PRO A 128 17.65 7.54 0.85
N MET A 129 17.17 7.60 2.08
CA MET A 129 17.85 8.30 3.16
C MET A 129 18.26 7.29 4.23
N PRO A 130 19.56 7.17 4.58
CA PRO A 130 20.01 6.28 5.64
C PRO A 130 19.30 6.55 6.98
N GLY A 131 18.79 5.51 7.61
CA GLY A 131 18.07 5.59 8.88
C GLY A 131 16.64 6.14 8.80
N ALA A 132 16.10 6.36 7.60
CA ALA A 132 14.74 6.83 7.39
C ALA A 132 13.87 5.76 6.71
N LEU A 133 12.58 5.81 7.01
CA LEU A 133 11.54 5.03 6.33
C LEU A 133 10.71 5.98 5.45
N THR A 134 10.33 5.50 4.27
CA THR A 134 9.34 6.20 3.44
C THR A 134 7.96 5.72 3.83
N VAL A 135 7.03 6.64 4.06
CA VAL A 135 5.65 6.32 4.42
C VAL A 135 4.68 6.99 3.45
N ASN A 136 3.70 6.25 2.98
CA ASN A 136 2.59 6.80 2.20
C ASN A 136 1.24 6.29 2.70
N VAL A 137 0.20 7.10 2.49
CA VAL A 137 -1.18 6.67 2.66
C VAL A 137 -1.63 5.83 1.47
N GLY A 138 -2.56 4.93 1.70
CA GLY A 138 -3.21 4.15 0.65
C GLY A 138 -4.68 4.52 0.44
N ASP A 139 -5.34 3.75 -0.41
CA ASP A 139 -6.72 3.98 -0.86
C ASP A 139 -7.74 4.04 0.29
N VAL A 140 -7.55 3.25 1.36
CA VAL A 140 -8.45 3.27 2.53
C VAL A 140 -8.46 4.63 3.21
N VAL A 141 -7.28 5.24 3.42
CA VAL A 141 -7.18 6.58 4.03
C VAL A 141 -7.71 7.65 3.08
N GLN A 142 -7.51 7.50 1.77
CA GLN A 142 -8.09 8.40 0.77
C GLN A 142 -9.62 8.40 0.85
N VAL A 143 -10.24 7.23 0.93
CA VAL A 143 -11.70 7.12 1.08
C VAL A 143 -12.17 7.70 2.39
N TRP A 144 -11.57 7.31 3.53
CA TRP A 144 -11.95 7.84 4.84
C TRP A 144 -11.93 9.36 4.90
N SER A 145 -10.93 9.97 4.27
CA SER A 145 -10.72 11.42 4.27
C SER A 145 -11.50 12.16 3.18
N ASN A 146 -12.29 11.47 2.36
CA ASN A 146 -13.00 12.06 1.21
C ASN A 146 -12.07 12.85 0.28
N ASP A 147 -10.88 12.31 -0.05
CA ASP A 147 -9.78 12.90 -0.84
C ASP A 147 -8.96 14.03 -0.16
N ARG A 148 -9.12 14.30 1.15
CA ARG A 148 -8.20 15.21 1.86
C ARG A 148 -6.78 14.65 1.93
N TYR A 149 -6.64 13.34 2.15
CA TYR A 149 -5.44 12.57 1.86
C TYR A 149 -5.62 11.86 0.54
N ARG A 150 -4.59 11.82 -0.27
CA ARG A 150 -4.59 11.10 -1.54
C ARG A 150 -3.51 10.04 -1.57
N ALA A 151 -3.89 8.83 -1.92
CA ALA A 151 -2.94 7.76 -2.19
C ALA A 151 -2.07 8.17 -3.39
N PRO A 152 -0.74 8.27 -3.22
CA PRO A 152 0.11 8.72 -4.30
C PRO A 152 0.28 7.62 -5.36
N LEU A 153 0.11 7.98 -6.62
CA LEU A 153 0.51 7.11 -7.73
C LEU A 153 2.03 7.00 -7.73
N HIS A 154 2.55 5.78 -7.65
CA HIS A 154 3.98 5.53 -7.57
C HIS A 154 4.41 4.34 -8.41
N ARG A 155 5.70 4.27 -8.72
CA ARG A 155 6.33 3.18 -9.48
C ARG A 155 7.76 2.95 -9.02
N VAL A 156 8.36 1.83 -9.45
CA VAL A 156 9.77 1.56 -9.21
C VAL A 156 10.49 1.42 -10.55
N LEU A 157 11.53 2.20 -10.74
CA LEU A 157 12.44 2.08 -11.89
C LEU A 157 13.29 0.82 -11.75
N ALA A 158 13.52 0.14 -12.87
CA ALA A 158 14.58 -0.84 -12.98
C ALA A 158 15.92 -0.12 -13.25
N SER A 159 17.04 -0.79 -12.99
CA SER A 159 18.40 -0.27 -13.26
C SER A 159 19.22 -1.25 -14.08
N ALA A 160 20.00 -0.74 -15.02
CA ALA A 160 20.98 -1.54 -15.74
C ALA A 160 22.27 -1.76 -14.92
N GLU A 161 22.55 -0.88 -13.96
CA GLU A 161 23.85 -0.82 -13.26
C GLU A 161 23.84 -1.62 -11.96
N SER A 162 22.73 -1.61 -11.23
CA SER A 162 22.62 -2.19 -9.87
C SER A 162 21.33 -2.94 -9.66
N SER A 163 21.37 -3.93 -8.77
CA SER A 163 20.17 -4.51 -8.16
C SER A 163 19.72 -3.65 -6.99
N ARG A 164 18.45 -3.75 -6.63
CA ARG A 164 17.84 -3.01 -5.53
C ARG A 164 17.04 -3.97 -4.64
N TYR A 165 17.05 -3.68 -3.34
CA TYR A 165 16.22 -4.37 -2.35
C TYR A 165 15.29 -3.38 -1.65
N SER A 166 14.12 -3.85 -1.26
CA SER A 166 13.24 -3.10 -0.36
C SER A 166 12.37 -4.04 0.46
N ALA A 167 11.95 -3.56 1.63
CA ALA A 167 10.98 -4.23 2.48
C ALA A 167 9.78 -3.29 2.66
N ALA A 168 8.62 -3.70 2.16
CA ALA A 168 7.39 -2.94 2.23
C ALA A 168 6.43 -3.60 3.21
N PHE A 169 6.06 -2.90 4.26
CA PHE A 169 5.01 -3.30 5.19
C PHE A 169 3.70 -2.61 4.80
N PHE A 170 2.68 -3.39 4.51
CA PHE A 170 1.35 -2.92 4.13
C PHE A 170 0.40 -3.04 5.32
N PHE A 171 -0.01 -1.90 5.87
CA PHE A 171 -0.93 -1.84 7.00
C PHE A 171 -2.38 -1.86 6.51
N ASN A 172 -3.04 -2.97 6.72
CA ASN A 172 -4.33 -3.28 6.13
C ASN A 172 -5.41 -3.57 7.17
N PRO A 173 -6.67 -3.13 6.92
CA PRO A 173 -7.78 -3.43 7.81
C PRO A 173 -8.12 -4.93 7.84
N SER A 174 -9.01 -5.30 8.77
CA SER A 174 -9.66 -6.62 8.79
C SER A 174 -10.52 -6.82 7.53
N TYR A 175 -10.56 -8.05 6.98
CA TYR A 175 -11.41 -8.37 5.83
C TYR A 175 -12.90 -8.06 6.04
N ALA A 176 -13.36 -8.03 7.29
CA ALA A 176 -14.74 -7.70 7.63
C ALA A 176 -15.01 -6.19 7.64
N THR A 177 -13.98 -5.35 7.49
CA THR A 177 -14.12 -3.89 7.60
C THR A 177 -14.86 -3.31 6.41
N ASP A 178 -15.95 -2.59 6.67
CA ASP A 178 -16.56 -1.66 5.73
C ASP A 178 -16.01 -0.26 5.99
N TYR A 179 -15.66 0.47 4.93
CA TYR A 179 -15.14 1.83 5.03
C TYR A 179 -15.79 2.76 4.00
N ALA A 180 -15.97 4.01 4.42
CA ALA A 180 -16.59 5.08 3.64
C ALA A 180 -16.05 6.42 4.15
N PRO A 181 -16.32 7.54 3.46
CA PRO A 181 -15.97 8.87 3.96
C PRO A 181 -16.50 9.11 5.38
N ILE A 182 -15.62 9.59 6.26
CA ILE A 182 -15.91 9.83 7.67
C ILE A 182 -16.66 11.16 7.80
N GLY A 183 -17.85 11.13 8.40
CA GLY A 183 -18.70 12.31 8.47
C GLY A 183 -18.07 13.52 9.17
N SER A 184 -17.22 13.31 10.18
CA SER A 184 -16.51 14.39 10.90
C SER A 184 -15.46 15.13 10.06
N CYS A 185 -15.01 14.56 8.94
CA CYS A 185 -14.07 15.23 8.05
C CYS A 185 -14.74 15.93 6.87
N LEU A 186 -16.06 15.85 6.74
CA LEU A 186 -16.80 16.54 5.70
C LEU A 186 -17.17 17.96 6.12
N ASP A 187 -16.92 18.92 5.24
CA ASP A 187 -17.41 20.29 5.44
C ASP A 187 -18.93 20.35 5.20
N PRO A 188 -19.64 21.30 5.84
CA PRO A 188 -21.08 21.46 5.61
C PRO A 188 -21.40 21.62 4.12
N GLY A 189 -22.17 20.68 3.57
CA GLY A 189 -22.53 20.67 2.14
C GLY A 189 -21.50 20.04 1.21
N GLU A 190 -20.38 19.53 1.73
CA GLU A 190 -19.42 18.77 0.92
C GLU A 190 -20.03 17.43 0.47
N PRO A 191 -20.01 17.12 -0.84
CA PRO A 191 -20.55 15.86 -1.32
C PRO A 191 -19.67 14.68 -0.91
N ILE A 192 -20.30 13.57 -0.54
CA ILE A 192 -19.62 12.28 -0.36
C ILE A 192 -19.10 11.83 -1.72
N ARG A 193 -17.80 11.51 -1.83
CA ARG A 193 -17.13 11.14 -3.09
C ARG A 193 -17.08 9.64 -3.32
N TYR A 194 -17.28 8.83 -2.28
CA TYR A 194 -17.16 7.38 -2.38
C TYR A 194 -18.38 6.70 -1.73
N ARG A 195 -18.89 5.66 -2.41
CA ARG A 195 -19.83 4.72 -1.78
C ARG A 195 -19.09 3.83 -0.77
N PRO A 196 -19.79 3.21 0.20
CA PRO A 196 -19.18 2.26 1.12
C PRO A 196 -18.51 1.09 0.39
N ILE A 197 -17.35 0.68 0.89
CA ILE A 197 -16.51 -0.37 0.32
C ILE A 197 -16.22 -1.39 1.41
N ASN A 198 -16.37 -2.69 1.11
CA ASN A 198 -15.88 -3.75 1.96
C ASN A 198 -14.43 -4.09 1.61
N TRP A 199 -13.53 -4.07 2.61
CA TRP A 199 -12.11 -4.32 2.40
C TRP A 199 -11.83 -5.70 1.81
N GLY A 200 -12.49 -6.75 2.32
CA GLY A 200 -12.29 -8.12 1.84
C GLY A 200 -12.65 -8.28 0.36
N GLN A 201 -13.76 -7.68 -0.07
CA GLN A 201 -14.20 -7.70 -1.46
C GLN A 201 -13.24 -6.91 -2.36
N PHE A 202 -12.85 -5.70 -1.92
CA PHE A 202 -11.91 -4.85 -2.66
C PHE A 202 -10.55 -5.55 -2.82
N ARG A 203 -10.00 -6.07 -1.73
CA ARG A 203 -8.69 -6.73 -1.75
C ARG A 203 -8.69 -8.01 -2.59
N SER A 204 -9.78 -8.78 -2.54
CA SER A 204 -9.92 -9.98 -3.38
C SER A 204 -10.00 -9.64 -4.86
N GLY A 205 -10.71 -8.57 -5.22
CA GLY A 205 -10.81 -8.09 -6.60
C GLY A 205 -9.46 -7.60 -7.14
N ARG A 206 -8.71 -6.86 -6.31
CA ARG A 206 -7.34 -6.42 -6.65
C ARG A 206 -6.40 -7.62 -6.85
N ALA A 207 -6.41 -8.59 -5.93
CA ALA A 207 -5.55 -9.76 -6.02
C ALA A 207 -5.84 -10.63 -7.25
N ALA A 208 -7.09 -10.69 -7.71
CA ALA A 208 -7.44 -11.41 -8.93
C ALA A 208 -6.81 -10.78 -10.18
N GLY A 209 -6.69 -9.45 -10.23
CA GLY A 209 -5.97 -8.73 -11.29
C GLY A 209 -4.44 -8.89 -11.22
N ASP A 210 -3.88 -8.97 -10.01
CA ASP A 210 -2.42 -9.11 -9.79
C ASP A 210 -1.85 -10.46 -10.29
N TYR A 211 -2.65 -11.53 -10.28
CA TYR A 211 -2.17 -12.91 -10.52
C TYR A 211 -2.72 -13.57 -11.78
N ALA A 212 -3.72 -12.98 -12.42
CA ALA A 212 -4.28 -13.50 -13.65
C ALA A 212 -4.95 -12.36 -14.42
N ASP A 213 -4.72 -12.31 -15.72
CA ASP A 213 -5.35 -11.36 -16.64
C ASP A 213 -6.83 -11.76 -16.86
N TYR A 214 -7.65 -11.55 -15.84
CA TYR A 214 -9.10 -11.80 -15.87
C TYR A 214 -9.92 -10.55 -16.21
N GLY A 215 -9.29 -9.52 -16.73
CA GLY A 215 -9.95 -8.27 -17.09
C GLY A 215 -9.42 -7.06 -16.34
N GLU A 216 -10.22 -5.99 -16.30
CA GLU A 216 -9.83 -4.73 -15.68
C GLU A 216 -9.68 -4.88 -14.15
N GLU A 217 -8.51 -4.52 -13.63
CA GLU A 217 -8.23 -4.51 -12.19
C GLU A 217 -9.17 -3.53 -11.48
N ILE A 218 -9.77 -3.95 -10.36
CA ILE A 218 -10.60 -3.07 -9.55
C ILE A 218 -9.75 -1.96 -8.94
N GLN A 219 -10.08 -0.71 -9.30
CA GLN A 219 -9.46 0.51 -8.77
C GLN A 219 -10.42 1.24 -7.84
N ILE A 220 -9.86 2.08 -6.95
CA ILE A 220 -10.66 2.86 -6.00
C ILE A 220 -11.62 3.82 -6.72
N GLU A 221 -11.27 4.25 -7.92
CA GLU A 221 -12.08 5.15 -8.77
C GLU A 221 -13.43 4.54 -9.17
N HIS A 222 -13.54 3.21 -9.24
CA HIS A 222 -14.81 2.53 -9.53
C HIS A 222 -15.86 2.69 -8.41
N PHE A 223 -15.43 3.17 -7.25
CA PHE A 223 -16.30 3.39 -6.07
C PHE A 223 -16.68 4.85 -5.89
N ARG A 224 -16.28 5.74 -6.81
CA ARG A 224 -16.71 7.14 -6.76
C ARG A 224 -18.22 7.26 -6.99
N VAL A 225 -18.84 8.17 -6.24
CA VAL A 225 -20.22 8.60 -6.47
C VAL A 225 -20.22 9.57 -7.63
N GLN A 226 -21.12 9.34 -8.59
CA GLN A 226 -21.30 10.21 -9.78
C GLN A 226 -22.04 11.49 -9.40
#